data_5c966f91c034c3fa804067b7c9a7c159
#
_entry.id   5c966f91c034c3fa804067b7c9a7c159
#
_cell.length_a   1.000
_cell.length_b   1.000
_cell.length_c   1.000
_cell.angle_alpha   90.00
_cell.angle_beta   90.00
_cell.angle_gamma   90.00
#
_symmetry.space_group_name_H-M   'P 1'
#
loop_
_entity.id
_entity.type
_entity.pdbx_description
1 polymer ?
#
loop_
_entity_poly.entity_id
_entity_poly.type
_entity_poly.pdbx_seq_one_letter_code
_entity_poly.pdbx_strand_id
1 'polypeptide(L)'
;SFSEVPDSNQVTENGMGRNSISRQMDCNIQISTNKPSTIAFQPEGTNTAGDLGAAASLTYTNRNLFRGSEQLSIELRGAYEAITGLEGYQDQNYTEYSVEGNLFFPRFLAPFLSRNFRRRQTANSELSASWNLQNRPEFHRRVFSTAWRYRWTEPRHHLAWRFDLLDLNYVYMPWISETFKRDYLDNAENRNAILRYNYEDLFIMKMGFGLSYSDGVDAVRVNVESSGNLLSGVSKAFGFKVNSQGQRTLFNIAYAQYAKFDVDYTHLMQFDKRNALALHAGIGVAYPYGNSTVLPFEKRYFSGGANSVRGWGVREL
;
A
#
# COMPACT_ATOMS: atom_id res chain seq x y z
N SER A 1 7.09 31.36 24.10
CA SER A 1 7.56 32.74 24.24
C SER A 1 8.90 32.75 24.96
N PHE A 2 9.78 33.62 24.55
CA PHE A 2 11.07 33.83 25.20
C PHE A 2 10.98 35.13 25.99
N SER A 3 11.49 35.13 27.22
CA SER A 3 11.61 36.33 28.04
C SER A 3 13.05 36.45 28.54
N GLU A 4 13.60 37.64 28.52
CA GLU A 4 14.90 37.91 29.18
C GLU A 4 14.67 37.90 30.70
N VAL A 5 15.54 37.21 31.41
CA VAL A 5 15.58 37.22 32.87
C VAL A 5 16.50 38.36 33.27
N PRO A 6 16.06 39.36 34.08
CA PRO A 6 16.96 40.41 34.59
C PRO A 6 18.00 39.74 35.50
N ASP A 7 19.24 39.98 35.18
CA ASP A 7 20.39 39.46 35.92
C ASP A 7 20.46 40.17 37.30
N SER A 8 20.11 39.45 38.35
CA SER A 8 20.12 39.98 39.74
C SER A 8 21.52 39.95 40.39
N ASN A 9 22.55 39.51 39.71
CA ASN A 9 23.89 39.41 40.24
C ASN A 9 24.90 40.16 39.32
N GLN A 10 24.96 41.49 39.41
CA GLN A 10 26.15 42.24 39.01
C GLN A 10 27.24 42.04 40.03
N VAL A 11 28.10 41.06 39.83
CA VAL A 11 29.39 40.98 40.53
C VAL A 11 30.34 41.94 39.82
N THR A 12 30.62 43.08 40.44
CA THR A 12 31.66 44.02 40.02
C THR A 12 33.02 43.38 40.35
N GLU A 13 33.66 42.73 39.37
CA GLU A 13 35.08 42.42 39.43
C GLU A 13 35.85 43.34 38.48
N ASN A 14 36.65 44.20 39.09
CA ASN A 14 37.70 44.98 38.44
C ASN A 14 38.80 44.04 37.95
N GLY A 15 38.88 43.81 36.67
CA GLY A 15 39.99 43.07 36.04
C GLY A 15 39.83 43.02 34.54
N MET A 16 40.83 43.50 33.78
CA MET A 16 40.90 43.42 32.32
C MET A 16 40.65 42.02 31.80
N GLY A 17 39.46 41.74 31.37
CA GLY A 17 39.06 40.51 30.73
C GLY A 17 37.85 40.78 29.85
N ARG A 18 37.82 40.23 28.62
CA ARG A 18 36.72 40.27 27.69
C ARG A 18 35.42 39.94 28.41
N ASN A 19 34.53 40.91 28.60
CA ASN A 19 33.20 40.72 29.13
C ASN A 19 32.37 39.88 28.12
N SER A 20 32.30 38.56 28.30
CA SER A 20 31.25 37.80 27.71
C SER A 20 30.00 38.00 28.56
N ILE A 21 29.10 38.87 28.11
CA ILE A 21 27.75 38.98 28.71
C ILE A 21 27.00 37.72 28.38
N SER A 22 26.95 36.78 29.31
CA SER A 22 26.07 35.61 29.21
C SER A 22 24.65 36.08 29.55
N ARG A 23 23.79 36.23 28.54
CA ARG A 23 22.37 36.50 28.76
C ARG A 23 21.69 35.17 28.99
N GLN A 24 21.04 35.00 30.13
CA GLN A 24 20.16 33.87 30.39
C GLN A 24 18.79 34.20 29.80
N MET A 25 18.24 33.23 29.04
CA MET A 25 16.91 33.34 28.48
C MET A 25 16.05 32.19 29.02
N ASP A 26 14.89 32.51 29.59
CA ASP A 26 13.87 31.52 29.92
C ASP A 26 13.02 31.18 28.70
N CYS A 27 12.94 29.93 28.39
CA CYS A 27 12.10 29.41 27.33
C CYS A 27 10.86 28.75 27.91
N ASN A 28 9.70 29.38 27.81
CA ASN A 28 8.43 28.79 28.19
C ASN A 28 7.76 28.12 26.99
N ILE A 29 7.70 26.78 27.00
CA ILE A 29 7.05 25.97 25.97
C ILE A 29 5.69 25.52 26.53
N GLN A 30 4.62 26.05 25.98
CA GLN A 30 3.27 25.58 26.27
C GLN A 30 2.89 24.49 25.27
N ILE A 31 2.68 23.28 25.75
CA ILE A 31 2.28 22.12 24.95
C ILE A 31 0.82 21.79 25.26
N SER A 32 -0.03 21.84 24.24
CA SER A 32 -1.39 21.33 24.31
C SER A 32 -1.39 19.91 23.77
N THR A 33 -1.74 18.93 24.60
CA THR A 33 -1.82 17.52 24.19
C THR A 33 -3.22 17.20 23.69
N ASN A 34 -3.30 16.63 22.48
CA ASN A 34 -4.55 16.06 21.98
C ASN A 34 -4.83 14.70 22.64
N LYS A 35 -6.11 14.31 22.68
CA LYS A 35 -6.50 12.98 23.12
C LYS A 35 -5.82 11.93 22.24
N PRO A 36 -5.25 10.86 22.81
CA PRO A 36 -4.53 9.86 22.02
C PRO A 36 -5.47 9.05 21.12
N SER A 37 -6.73 8.92 21.47
CA SER A 37 -7.72 8.13 20.74
C SER A 37 -8.77 9.01 20.10
N THR A 38 -9.14 8.66 18.86
CA THR A 38 -10.23 9.29 18.10
C THR A 38 -11.09 8.21 17.48
N ILE A 39 -12.38 8.48 17.38
CA ILE A 39 -13.35 7.66 16.64
C ILE A 39 -13.98 8.58 15.60
N ALA A 40 -13.98 8.14 14.35
CA ALA A 40 -14.63 8.81 13.24
C ALA A 40 -15.71 7.90 12.65
N PHE A 41 -16.89 8.45 12.42
CA PHE A 41 -17.98 7.79 11.71
C PHE A 41 -18.24 8.55 10.41
N GLN A 42 -18.24 7.85 9.27
CA GLN A 42 -18.41 8.44 7.94
C GLN A 42 -19.51 7.70 7.20
N PRO A 43 -20.72 8.27 7.12
CA PRO A 43 -21.78 7.79 6.24
C PRO A 43 -21.52 8.28 4.80
N GLU A 44 -21.80 7.44 3.82
CA GLU A 44 -21.61 7.72 2.39
C GLU A 44 -22.89 7.32 1.63
N GLY A 45 -23.33 8.15 0.69
CA GLY A 45 -24.29 7.77 -0.35
C GLY A 45 -23.54 7.46 -1.64
N THR A 46 -23.87 6.37 -2.29
CA THR A 46 -23.25 5.98 -3.56
C THR A 46 -24.29 5.91 -4.67
N ASN A 47 -23.85 6.23 -5.89
CA ASN A 47 -24.63 6.04 -7.10
C ASN A 47 -23.67 5.52 -8.18
N THR A 48 -23.80 4.26 -8.53
CA THR A 48 -22.94 3.58 -9.50
C THR A 48 -23.77 3.23 -10.73
N ALA A 49 -23.61 3.99 -11.80
CA ALA A 49 -24.31 3.78 -13.07
C ALA A 49 -25.86 3.72 -12.96
N GLY A 50 -26.44 4.39 -11.96
CA GLY A 50 -27.89 4.40 -11.71
C GLY A 50 -28.32 3.55 -10.51
N ASP A 51 -27.47 2.66 -10.02
CA ASP A 51 -27.70 1.87 -8.82
C ASP A 51 -27.44 2.73 -7.57
N LEU A 52 -28.43 2.83 -6.70
CA LEU A 52 -28.35 3.59 -5.46
C LEU A 52 -27.83 2.72 -4.32
N GLY A 53 -26.90 3.27 -3.57
CA GLY A 53 -26.32 2.58 -2.44
C GLY A 53 -26.04 3.48 -1.26
N ALA A 54 -25.72 2.85 -0.14
CA ALA A 54 -25.26 3.50 1.07
C ALA A 54 -24.10 2.71 1.66
N ALA A 55 -23.12 3.43 2.20
CA ALA A 55 -22.02 2.83 2.95
C ALA A 55 -21.80 3.59 4.26
N ALA A 56 -21.20 2.93 5.21
CA ALA A 56 -20.76 3.58 6.43
C ALA A 56 -19.42 2.99 6.87
N SER A 57 -18.51 3.85 7.32
CA SER A 57 -17.27 3.42 7.94
C SER A 57 -17.15 3.95 9.37
N LEU A 58 -16.57 3.14 10.24
CA LEU A 58 -16.22 3.46 11.61
C LEU A 58 -14.72 3.24 11.78
N THR A 59 -13.98 4.33 12.00
CA THR A 59 -12.53 4.29 12.17
C THR A 59 -12.16 4.65 13.61
N TYR A 60 -11.49 3.73 14.29
CA TYR A 60 -10.81 3.98 15.55
C TYR A 60 -9.33 4.22 15.32
N THR A 61 -8.78 5.31 15.82
CA THR A 61 -7.35 5.61 15.75
C THR A 61 -6.80 5.90 17.15
N ASN A 62 -5.72 5.22 17.52
CA ASN A 62 -4.93 5.53 18.71
C ASN A 62 -3.51 5.89 18.29
N ARG A 63 -3.03 7.09 18.69
CA ARG A 63 -1.73 7.65 18.27
C ARG A 63 -0.59 7.41 19.25
N ASN A 64 -0.83 6.68 20.32
CA ASN A 64 0.19 6.40 21.35
C ASN A 64 -0.07 5.07 22.06
N LEU A 65 -0.24 4.01 21.28
CA LEU A 65 -0.72 2.70 21.75
C LEU A 65 0.18 2.10 22.85
N PHE A 66 1.50 2.15 22.64
CA PHE A 66 2.50 1.59 23.56
C PHE A 66 3.35 2.68 24.22
N ARG A 67 2.89 3.93 24.27
CA ARG A 67 3.57 5.11 24.83
C ARG A 67 4.88 5.50 24.09
N GLY A 68 5.04 5.07 22.84
CA GLY A 68 6.18 5.38 21.99
C GLY A 68 5.76 6.03 20.66
N SER A 69 4.59 6.69 20.63
CA SER A 69 3.99 7.30 19.43
C SER A 69 3.64 6.28 18.33
N GLU A 70 3.45 5.03 18.71
CA GLU A 70 2.90 4.02 17.81
C GLU A 70 1.44 4.33 17.52
N GLN A 71 1.04 4.16 16.26
CA GLN A 71 -0.32 4.45 15.82
C GLN A 71 -1.02 3.16 15.42
N LEU A 72 -2.19 2.93 16.03
CA LEU A 72 -3.11 1.88 15.61
C LEU A 72 -4.32 2.55 14.96
N SER A 73 -4.67 2.10 13.76
CA SER A 73 -5.94 2.43 13.10
C SER A 73 -6.69 1.14 12.81
N ILE A 74 -7.96 1.10 13.19
CA ILE A 74 -8.87 0.01 12.86
C ILE A 74 -10.08 0.63 12.18
N GLU A 75 -10.39 0.17 10.98
CA GLU A 75 -11.55 0.59 10.20
C GLU A 75 -12.49 -0.59 9.98
N LEU A 76 -13.77 -0.35 10.22
CA LEU A 76 -14.86 -1.23 9.89
C LEU A 76 -15.70 -0.52 8.84
N ARG A 77 -15.96 -1.15 7.70
CA ARG A 77 -16.81 -0.59 6.64
C ARG A 77 -17.87 -1.60 6.25
N GLY A 78 -19.09 -1.10 6.08
CA GLY A 78 -20.19 -1.82 5.47
C GLY A 78 -20.76 -1.01 4.31
N ALA A 79 -21.08 -1.67 3.20
CA ALA A 79 -21.72 -1.06 2.05
C ALA A 79 -22.86 -1.95 1.54
N TYR A 80 -23.89 -1.29 1.04
CA TYR A 80 -25.04 -1.90 0.40
C TYR A 80 -25.39 -1.10 -0.85
N GLU A 81 -25.68 -1.77 -1.96
CA GLU A 81 -26.10 -1.15 -3.21
C GLU A 81 -27.24 -1.97 -3.81
N ALA A 82 -28.33 -1.29 -4.12
CA ALA A 82 -29.49 -1.88 -4.78
C ALA A 82 -29.20 -1.93 -6.28
N ILE A 83 -29.01 -3.13 -6.82
CA ILE A 83 -28.71 -3.33 -8.23
C ILE A 83 -30.01 -3.37 -9.01
N THR A 84 -30.13 -2.46 -9.98
CA THR A 84 -31.28 -2.34 -10.86
C THR A 84 -30.85 -2.54 -12.32
N GLY A 85 -31.59 -3.33 -13.09
CA GLY A 85 -31.37 -3.43 -14.54
C GLY A 85 -30.45 -4.53 -15.05
N LEU A 86 -29.93 -5.40 -14.20
CA LEU A 86 -29.25 -6.61 -14.64
C LEU A 86 -30.28 -7.70 -15.02
N GLU A 87 -30.41 -7.98 -16.31
CA GLU A 87 -31.26 -9.08 -16.79
C GLU A 87 -30.81 -10.41 -16.19
N GLY A 88 -31.73 -11.14 -15.58
CA GLY A 88 -31.48 -12.46 -14.95
C GLY A 88 -31.03 -12.42 -13.48
N TYR A 89 -30.86 -11.23 -12.88
CA TYR A 89 -30.43 -11.03 -11.49
C TYR A 89 -31.44 -10.20 -10.66
N GLN A 90 -32.71 -10.34 -10.93
CA GLN A 90 -33.74 -9.62 -10.20
C GLN A 90 -33.69 -9.96 -8.71
N ASP A 91 -33.78 -8.93 -7.86
CA ASP A 91 -33.77 -9.00 -6.40
C ASP A 91 -32.43 -9.39 -5.72
N GLN A 92 -31.30 -9.33 -6.41
CA GLN A 92 -30.00 -9.53 -5.79
C GLN A 92 -29.26 -8.20 -5.65
N ASN A 93 -28.77 -7.92 -4.45
CA ASN A 93 -28.13 -6.69 -4.10
C ASN A 93 -26.63 -6.90 -3.84
N TYR A 94 -25.86 -5.83 -3.99
CA TYR A 94 -24.48 -5.82 -3.57
C TYR A 94 -24.36 -5.56 -2.08
N THR A 95 -23.57 -6.38 -1.41
CA THR A 95 -23.15 -6.14 -0.02
C THR A 95 -21.65 -6.28 0.12
N GLU A 96 -21.04 -5.37 0.85
CA GLU A 96 -19.63 -5.40 1.17
C GLU A 96 -19.40 -5.16 2.66
N TYR A 97 -18.51 -5.95 3.25
CA TYR A 97 -18.03 -5.77 4.60
C TYR A 97 -16.51 -5.83 4.59
N SER A 98 -15.86 -4.87 5.20
CA SER A 98 -14.41 -4.88 5.35
C SER A 98 -13.98 -4.51 6.76
N VAL A 99 -12.88 -5.11 7.15
CA VAL A 99 -12.12 -4.79 8.36
C VAL A 99 -10.69 -4.54 7.95
N GLU A 100 -10.16 -3.39 8.31
CA GLU A 100 -8.77 -3.04 8.07
C GLU A 100 -8.10 -2.61 9.37
N GLY A 101 -6.92 -3.14 9.63
CA GLY A 101 -6.09 -2.78 10.77
C GLY A 101 -4.69 -2.36 10.31
N ASN A 102 -4.24 -1.19 10.75
CA ASN A 102 -2.92 -0.66 10.46
C ASN A 102 -2.21 -0.32 11.77
N LEU A 103 -1.02 -0.87 11.96
CA LEU A 103 -0.15 -0.60 13.10
C LEU A 103 1.17 0.01 12.60
N PHE A 104 1.36 1.27 12.92
CA PHE A 104 2.51 2.05 12.51
C PHE A 104 3.45 2.28 13.69
N PHE A 105 4.74 2.04 13.50
CA PHE A 105 5.81 2.30 14.44
C PHE A 105 6.76 3.35 13.87
N PRO A 106 7.00 4.48 14.56
CA PRO A 106 7.92 5.53 14.09
C PRO A 106 9.40 5.14 14.30
N ARG A 107 9.73 3.88 14.08
CA ARG A 107 11.08 3.30 14.24
C ARG A 107 11.20 1.97 13.51
N PHE A 108 12.44 1.51 13.26
CA PHE A 108 12.67 0.15 12.79
C PHE A 108 12.35 -0.89 13.87
N LEU A 109 11.43 -1.79 13.56
CA LEU A 109 11.17 -3.03 14.33
C LEU A 109 11.95 -4.21 13.73
N ALA A 110 13.22 -4.03 13.47
CA ALA A 110 14.08 -5.06 12.89
C ALA A 110 15.18 -5.43 13.92
N PRO A 111 15.03 -6.53 14.66
CA PRO A 111 15.99 -6.91 15.71
C PRO A 111 17.38 -7.27 15.16
N PHE A 112 17.44 -7.67 13.87
CA PHE A 112 18.68 -8.02 13.17
C PHE A 112 19.52 -6.82 12.72
N LEU A 113 18.96 -5.58 12.76
CA LEU A 113 19.70 -4.38 12.39
C LEU A 113 20.44 -3.79 13.60
N SER A 114 21.66 -3.30 13.36
CA SER A 114 22.47 -2.67 14.43
C SER A 114 21.77 -1.44 15.02
N ARG A 115 22.02 -1.17 16.32
CA ARG A 115 21.46 0.01 16.99
C ARG A 115 21.89 1.32 16.34
N ASN A 116 23.14 1.39 15.85
CA ASN A 116 23.68 2.58 15.21
C ASN A 116 23.00 2.87 13.88
N PHE A 117 22.70 1.85 13.07
CA PHE A 117 21.96 2.00 11.83
C PHE A 117 20.54 2.52 12.13
N ARG A 118 19.81 1.89 13.05
CA ARG A 118 18.43 2.27 13.42
C ARG A 118 18.30 3.70 13.93
N ARG A 119 19.34 4.25 14.62
CA ARG A 119 19.31 5.63 15.15
C ARG A 119 19.63 6.69 14.12
N ARG A 120 20.35 6.35 13.06
CA ARG A 120 20.77 7.32 12.02
C ARG A 120 19.72 7.57 10.96
N GLN A 121 18.74 6.70 10.85
CA GLN A 121 17.72 6.74 9.80
C GLN A 121 16.40 7.26 10.34
N THR A 122 15.74 8.11 9.57
CA THR A 122 14.33 8.43 9.77
C THR A 122 13.51 7.27 9.18
N ALA A 123 13.16 6.33 10.05
CA ALA A 123 12.58 5.08 9.63
C ALA A 123 11.28 4.79 10.33
N ASN A 124 10.42 4.03 9.66
CA ASN A 124 9.20 3.49 10.23
C ASN A 124 9.02 2.02 9.85
N SER A 125 8.18 1.34 10.61
CA SER A 125 7.70 0.00 10.34
C SER A 125 6.18 -0.01 10.37
N GLU A 126 5.57 -0.67 9.43
CA GLU A 126 4.12 -0.74 9.28
C GLU A 126 3.69 -2.20 9.15
N LEU A 127 2.72 -2.58 9.97
CA LEU A 127 2.01 -3.85 9.87
C LEU A 127 0.57 -3.55 9.49
N SER A 128 0.10 -4.08 8.39
CA SER A 128 -1.29 -3.96 7.95
C SER A 128 -1.93 -5.33 7.79
N ALA A 129 -3.21 -5.42 8.09
CA ALA A 129 -4.05 -6.57 7.81
C ALA A 129 -5.43 -6.10 7.40
N SER A 130 -5.99 -6.67 6.35
CA SER A 130 -7.34 -6.36 5.89
C SER A 130 -8.09 -7.62 5.48
N TRP A 131 -9.36 -7.61 5.73
CA TRP A 131 -10.29 -8.62 5.26
C TRP A 131 -11.50 -7.95 4.63
N ASN A 132 -11.82 -8.37 3.41
CA ASN A 132 -12.94 -7.83 2.64
C ASN A 132 -13.81 -8.97 2.13
N LEU A 133 -15.11 -8.84 2.34
CA LEU A 133 -16.15 -9.73 1.83
C LEU A 133 -17.03 -8.95 0.88
N GLN A 134 -17.11 -9.39 -0.35
CA GLN A 134 -18.00 -8.85 -1.36
C GLN A 134 -18.97 -9.94 -1.81
N ASN A 135 -20.26 -9.67 -1.74
CA ASN A 135 -21.30 -10.47 -2.34
C ASN A 135 -21.99 -9.63 -3.41
N ARG A 136 -21.84 -10.03 -4.65
CA ARG A 136 -22.52 -9.47 -5.82
C ARG A 136 -23.43 -10.52 -6.44
N PRO A 137 -24.42 -10.11 -7.21
CA PRO A 137 -25.25 -11.05 -7.97
C PRO A 137 -24.44 -11.95 -8.90
N GLU A 138 -23.32 -11.43 -9.41
CA GLU A 138 -22.49 -12.12 -10.39
C GLU A 138 -21.46 -13.06 -9.71
N PHE A 139 -20.95 -12.68 -8.52
CA PHE A 139 -19.91 -13.43 -7.82
C PHE A 139 -19.85 -13.10 -6.32
N HIS A 140 -19.29 -14.03 -5.57
CA HIS A 140 -18.84 -13.80 -4.20
C HIS A 140 -17.31 -13.74 -4.18
N ARG A 141 -16.74 -12.74 -3.54
CA ARG A 141 -15.29 -12.55 -3.41
C ARG A 141 -14.91 -12.38 -1.96
N ARG A 142 -13.83 -13.04 -1.56
CA ARG A 142 -13.22 -12.95 -0.24
C ARG A 142 -11.76 -12.57 -0.43
N VAL A 143 -11.34 -11.47 0.17
CA VAL A 143 -9.96 -10.99 0.07
C VAL A 143 -9.38 -10.89 1.45
N PHE A 144 -8.23 -11.50 1.66
CA PHE A 144 -7.40 -11.30 2.83
C PHE A 144 -6.04 -10.76 2.40
N SER A 145 -5.63 -9.65 2.99
CA SER A 145 -4.32 -9.08 2.71
C SER A 145 -3.61 -8.77 4.01
N THR A 146 -2.32 -9.02 4.07
CA THR A 146 -1.47 -8.58 5.18
C THR A 146 -0.09 -8.19 4.67
N ALA A 147 0.49 -7.15 5.26
CA ALA A 147 1.79 -6.70 4.84
C ALA A 147 2.62 -6.21 6.03
N TRP A 148 3.91 -6.50 5.99
CA TRP A 148 4.91 -5.95 6.89
C TRP A 148 5.94 -5.19 6.08
N ARG A 149 5.99 -3.86 6.28
CA ARG A 149 6.79 -2.93 5.48
C ARG A 149 7.73 -2.12 6.35
N TYR A 150 8.90 -1.88 5.82
CA TYR A 150 9.87 -0.93 6.36
C TYR A 150 10.06 0.20 5.36
N ARG A 151 10.08 1.44 5.86
CA ARG A 151 10.40 2.61 5.06
C ARG A 151 11.42 3.44 5.80
N TRP A 152 12.40 3.97 5.09
CA TRP A 152 13.35 4.92 5.65
C TRP A 152 13.78 5.93 4.59
N THR A 153 14.22 7.09 5.04
CA THR A 153 14.66 8.17 4.19
C THR A 153 16.05 8.63 4.58
N GLU A 154 16.84 9.00 3.58
CA GLU A 154 18.15 9.64 3.69
C GLU A 154 18.07 11.02 3.06
N PRO A 155 17.62 12.05 3.79
CA PRO A 155 17.35 13.37 3.20
C PRO A 155 18.58 14.02 2.56
N ARG A 156 19.78 13.76 3.08
CA ARG A 156 21.03 14.29 2.53
C ARG A 156 21.36 13.80 1.13
N HIS A 157 20.86 12.60 0.79
CA HIS A 157 21.11 11.95 -0.49
C HIS A 157 19.85 11.94 -1.37
N HIS A 158 18.76 12.57 -0.93
CA HIS A 158 17.47 12.58 -1.62
C HIS A 158 16.92 11.17 -1.90
N LEU A 159 17.22 10.20 -1.01
CA LEU A 159 16.84 8.81 -1.15
C LEU A 159 15.70 8.44 -0.21
N ALA A 160 14.74 7.71 -0.74
CA ALA A 160 13.70 7.04 0.03
C ALA A 160 13.69 5.54 -0.32
N TRP A 161 13.68 4.73 0.72
CA TRP A 161 13.76 3.28 0.64
C TRP A 161 12.48 2.64 1.15
N ARG A 162 12.09 1.55 0.53
CA ARG A 162 10.99 0.69 0.97
C ARG A 162 11.45 -0.77 0.92
N PHE A 163 11.18 -1.50 1.97
CA PHE A 163 11.37 -2.94 2.01
C PHE A 163 10.10 -3.61 2.51
N ASP A 164 9.40 -4.31 1.63
CA ASP A 164 8.25 -5.13 1.95
C ASP A 164 8.77 -6.51 2.33
N LEU A 165 8.89 -6.78 3.65
CA LEU A 165 9.38 -8.06 4.17
C LEU A 165 8.40 -9.18 3.86
N LEU A 166 7.13 -8.89 3.95
CA LEU A 166 6.02 -9.77 3.64
C LEU A 166 4.88 -8.92 3.08
N ASP A 167 4.33 -9.33 1.96
CA ASP A 167 3.09 -8.79 1.41
C ASP A 167 2.30 -9.96 0.83
N LEU A 168 1.24 -10.35 1.54
CA LEU A 168 0.38 -11.46 1.20
C LEU A 168 -0.95 -10.92 0.71
N ASN A 169 -1.39 -11.42 -0.43
CA ASN A 169 -2.71 -11.17 -1.00
C ASN A 169 -3.35 -12.50 -1.37
N TYR A 170 -4.43 -12.84 -0.67
CA TYR A 170 -5.21 -14.04 -0.86
C TYR A 170 -6.61 -13.65 -1.32
N VAL A 171 -6.96 -14.04 -2.54
CA VAL A 171 -8.28 -13.83 -3.14
C VAL A 171 -8.93 -15.17 -3.36
N TYR A 172 -10.10 -15.35 -2.83
CA TYR A 172 -10.90 -16.56 -2.99
C TYR A 172 -12.29 -16.20 -3.52
N MET A 173 -12.71 -16.91 -4.57
CA MET A 173 -13.99 -16.75 -5.24
C MET A 173 -14.88 -17.99 -4.94
N PRO A 174 -15.59 -18.01 -3.79
CA PRO A 174 -16.38 -19.19 -3.41
C PRO A 174 -17.51 -19.51 -4.36
N TRP A 175 -18.00 -18.53 -5.08
CA TRP A 175 -19.11 -18.69 -6.00
C TRP A 175 -19.05 -17.66 -7.13
N ILE A 176 -19.34 -18.12 -8.34
CA ILE A 176 -19.54 -17.30 -9.54
C ILE A 176 -20.83 -17.80 -10.20
N SER A 177 -21.71 -16.86 -10.58
CA SER A 177 -22.95 -17.18 -11.28
C SER A 177 -22.70 -17.94 -12.59
N GLU A 178 -23.43 -19.00 -12.84
CA GLU A 178 -23.33 -19.78 -14.09
C GLU A 178 -23.71 -18.93 -15.32
N THR A 179 -24.69 -18.04 -15.18
CA THR A 179 -25.07 -17.11 -16.25
C THR A 179 -23.92 -16.16 -16.56
N PHE A 180 -23.34 -15.55 -15.53
CA PHE A 180 -22.21 -14.66 -15.69
C PHE A 180 -20.99 -15.36 -16.29
N LYS A 181 -20.72 -16.58 -15.84
CA LYS A 181 -19.62 -17.40 -16.34
C LYS A 181 -19.79 -17.71 -17.82
N ARG A 182 -20.97 -18.19 -18.22
CA ARG A 182 -21.29 -18.51 -19.62
C ARG A 182 -21.23 -17.30 -20.54
N ASP A 183 -21.82 -16.17 -20.12
CA ASP A 183 -22.03 -15.03 -20.98
C ASP A 183 -20.79 -14.11 -21.08
N TYR A 184 -19.98 -14.05 -20.01
CA TYR A 184 -18.84 -13.14 -19.93
C TYR A 184 -17.47 -13.84 -19.83
N LEU A 185 -17.38 -15.02 -19.22
CA LEU A 185 -16.08 -15.64 -18.98
C LEU A 185 -15.74 -16.74 -20.00
N ASP A 186 -16.73 -17.55 -20.41
CA ASP A 186 -16.51 -18.70 -21.29
C ASP A 186 -16.86 -18.42 -22.77
N ASN A 187 -17.45 -17.25 -23.07
CA ASN A 187 -17.80 -16.90 -24.44
C ASN A 187 -16.53 -16.52 -25.24
N ALA A 188 -16.17 -17.36 -26.21
CA ALA A 188 -14.99 -17.19 -27.06
C ALA A 188 -15.06 -15.96 -27.99
N GLU A 189 -16.25 -15.43 -28.26
CA GLU A 189 -16.45 -14.22 -29.08
C GLU A 189 -16.26 -12.92 -28.26
N ASN A 190 -16.19 -13.03 -26.93
CA ASN A 190 -16.04 -11.87 -26.09
C ASN A 190 -14.60 -11.34 -26.16
N ARG A 191 -14.42 -10.13 -26.72
CA ARG A 191 -13.14 -9.41 -26.80
C ARG A 191 -12.48 -9.22 -25.43
N ASN A 192 -13.21 -9.44 -24.35
CA ASN A 192 -12.77 -9.29 -22.97
C ASN A 192 -12.34 -10.61 -22.31
N ALA A 193 -11.73 -11.53 -23.04
CA ALA A 193 -11.12 -12.74 -22.45
C ALA A 193 -10.17 -12.43 -21.27
N ILE A 194 -9.68 -11.20 -21.21
CA ILE A 194 -8.88 -10.64 -20.14
C ILE A 194 -9.67 -10.55 -18.81
N LEU A 195 -10.99 -10.33 -18.85
CA LEU A 195 -11.83 -10.24 -17.66
C LEU A 195 -11.85 -11.54 -16.85
N ARG A 196 -11.75 -12.69 -17.51
CA ARG A 196 -11.72 -14.01 -16.85
C ARG A 196 -10.71 -14.07 -15.72
N TYR A 197 -9.53 -13.49 -15.91
CA TYR A 197 -8.46 -13.52 -14.91
C TYR A 197 -8.75 -12.66 -13.67
N ASN A 198 -9.73 -11.78 -13.70
CA ASN A 198 -10.16 -11.02 -12.52
C ASN A 198 -11.04 -11.86 -11.58
N TYR A 199 -11.55 -12.99 -12.06
CA TYR A 199 -12.48 -13.87 -11.35
C TYR A 199 -11.86 -15.24 -11.01
N GLU A 200 -10.54 -15.29 -10.93
CA GLU A 200 -9.80 -16.48 -10.51
C GLU A 200 -9.32 -16.32 -9.07
N ASP A 201 -9.20 -17.46 -8.40
CA ASP A 201 -8.54 -17.52 -7.10
C ASP A 201 -7.08 -17.12 -7.25
N LEU A 202 -6.61 -16.29 -6.32
CA LEU A 202 -5.26 -15.73 -6.39
C LEU A 202 -4.58 -15.82 -5.03
N PHE A 203 -3.38 -16.38 -5.00
CA PHE A 203 -2.54 -16.36 -3.83
C PHE A 203 -1.13 -15.83 -4.19
N ILE A 204 -0.87 -14.60 -3.76
CA ILE A 204 0.43 -13.95 -3.93
C ILE A 204 1.01 -13.73 -2.55
N MET A 205 2.24 -14.20 -2.34
CA MET A 205 3.06 -13.90 -1.18
C MET A 205 4.41 -13.42 -1.68
N LYS A 206 4.62 -12.12 -1.59
CA LYS A 206 5.79 -11.45 -2.17
C LYS A 206 6.66 -10.77 -1.13
N MET A 207 7.91 -10.58 -1.49
CA MET A 207 8.86 -9.65 -0.90
C MET A 207 9.18 -8.59 -1.93
N GLY A 208 9.36 -7.34 -1.49
CA GLY A 208 9.60 -6.22 -2.37
C GLY A 208 10.68 -5.29 -1.85
N PHE A 209 11.42 -4.68 -2.76
CA PHE A 209 12.38 -3.64 -2.46
C PHE A 209 12.18 -2.47 -3.41
N GLY A 210 12.08 -1.27 -2.86
CA GLY A 210 11.88 -0.04 -3.60
C GLY A 210 12.92 1.01 -3.22
N LEU A 211 13.43 1.69 -4.22
CA LEU A 211 14.31 2.84 -4.09
C LEU A 211 13.71 4.00 -4.87
N SER A 212 13.65 5.16 -4.27
CA SER A 212 13.26 6.41 -4.94
C SER A 212 14.30 7.48 -4.64
N TYR A 213 14.80 8.09 -5.70
CA TYR A 213 15.65 9.27 -5.67
C TYR A 213 14.89 10.45 -6.26
N SER A 214 14.99 11.65 -5.68
CA SER A 214 14.43 12.85 -6.30
C SER A 214 15.11 14.08 -5.72
N ASP A 215 15.73 14.88 -6.60
CA ASP A 215 16.36 16.17 -6.26
C ASP A 215 15.57 17.39 -6.74
N GLY A 216 14.38 17.16 -7.34
CA GLY A 216 13.52 18.20 -7.91
C GLY A 216 13.72 18.41 -9.41
N VAL A 217 14.80 17.93 -10.00
CA VAL A 217 15.09 17.94 -11.46
C VAL A 217 15.01 16.52 -11.99
N ASP A 218 15.74 15.63 -11.34
CA ASP A 218 15.79 14.22 -11.69
C ASP A 218 15.03 13.40 -10.66
N ALA A 219 14.26 12.43 -11.11
CA ALA A 219 13.65 11.42 -10.26
C ALA A 219 13.85 10.02 -10.84
N VAL A 220 14.37 9.13 -10.03
CA VAL A 220 14.54 7.71 -10.35
C VAL A 220 13.77 6.88 -9.37
N ARG A 221 12.98 5.93 -9.86
CA ARG A 221 12.31 4.93 -9.03
C ARG A 221 12.68 3.54 -9.53
N VAL A 222 13.14 2.72 -8.61
CA VAL A 222 13.48 1.31 -8.89
C VAL A 222 12.62 0.45 -7.97
N ASN A 223 11.95 -0.56 -8.51
CA ASN A 223 11.23 -1.56 -7.74
C ASN A 223 11.67 -2.96 -8.15
N VAL A 224 11.90 -3.79 -7.17
CA VAL A 224 12.17 -5.22 -7.33
C VAL A 224 11.15 -5.99 -6.51
N GLU A 225 10.49 -6.96 -7.11
CA GLU A 225 9.49 -7.79 -6.45
C GLU A 225 9.77 -9.26 -6.75
N SER A 226 9.71 -10.09 -5.73
CA SER A 226 9.84 -11.55 -5.85
C SER A 226 8.74 -12.22 -5.07
N SER A 227 7.98 -13.09 -5.72
CA SER A 227 6.82 -13.79 -5.16
C SER A 227 7.02 -15.29 -5.12
N GLY A 228 6.44 -15.94 -4.11
CA GLY A 228 6.33 -17.38 -4.00
C GLY A 228 7.59 -18.13 -3.55
N ASN A 229 8.74 -17.47 -3.42
CA ASN A 229 9.99 -18.16 -3.08
C ASN A 229 9.99 -18.70 -1.65
N LEU A 230 9.48 -17.94 -0.67
CA LEU A 230 9.32 -18.42 0.69
C LEU A 230 8.38 -19.63 0.75
N LEU A 231 7.24 -19.55 0.06
CA LEU A 231 6.28 -20.64 -0.02
C LEU A 231 6.87 -21.87 -0.73
N SER A 232 7.66 -21.66 -1.79
CA SER A 232 8.34 -22.76 -2.48
C SER A 232 9.33 -23.49 -1.57
N GLY A 233 10.08 -22.75 -0.75
CA GLY A 233 10.96 -23.33 0.27
C GLY A 233 10.20 -24.16 1.32
N VAL A 234 9.16 -23.56 1.90
CA VAL A 234 8.32 -24.19 2.91
C VAL A 234 7.55 -25.40 2.31
N SER A 235 7.04 -25.27 1.08
CA SER A 235 6.27 -26.32 0.42
C SER A 235 7.09 -27.59 0.17
N LYS A 236 8.38 -27.45 -0.08
CA LYS A 236 9.31 -28.59 -0.23
C LYS A 236 9.54 -29.30 1.11
N ALA A 237 9.62 -28.52 2.21
CA ALA A 237 9.84 -29.07 3.55
C ALA A 237 8.59 -29.75 4.14
N PHE A 238 7.40 -29.20 3.89
CA PHE A 238 6.13 -29.64 4.49
C PHE A 238 5.23 -30.44 3.55
N GLY A 239 5.66 -30.75 2.32
CA GLY A 239 4.94 -31.62 1.40
C GLY A 239 3.56 -31.07 0.99
N PHE A 240 3.47 -29.84 0.47
CA PHE A 240 2.20 -29.26 0.02
C PHE A 240 1.56 -30.10 -1.09
N LYS A 241 0.22 -30.13 -1.10
CA LYS A 241 -0.55 -30.83 -2.13
C LYS A 241 -0.26 -30.25 -3.52
N VAL A 242 -0.32 -31.10 -4.52
CA VAL A 242 -0.15 -30.74 -5.92
C VAL A 242 -1.50 -30.88 -6.62
N ASN A 243 -1.90 -29.87 -7.39
CA ASN A 243 -3.14 -29.92 -8.17
C ASN A 243 -2.94 -30.74 -9.47
N SER A 244 -4.02 -30.90 -10.26
CA SER A 244 -4.00 -31.61 -11.53
C SER A 244 -3.10 -31.00 -12.60
N GLN A 245 -2.71 -29.72 -12.41
CA GLN A 245 -1.82 -28.98 -13.31
C GLN A 245 -0.34 -29.05 -12.88
N GLY A 246 -0.02 -29.83 -11.84
CA GLY A 246 1.34 -29.97 -11.32
C GLY A 246 1.80 -28.82 -10.43
N GLN A 247 0.91 -27.89 -10.06
CA GLN A 247 1.22 -26.76 -9.20
C GLN A 247 0.99 -27.11 -7.72
N ARG A 248 1.86 -26.66 -6.85
CA ARG A 248 1.70 -26.78 -5.41
C ARG A 248 0.69 -25.76 -4.89
N THR A 249 -0.18 -26.23 -4.02
CA THR A 249 -1.28 -25.43 -3.48
C THR A 249 -1.16 -25.26 -1.97
N LEU A 250 -1.56 -24.08 -1.50
CA LEU A 250 -1.83 -23.80 -0.10
C LEU A 250 -3.29 -23.35 0.03
N PHE A 251 -4.05 -23.93 0.97
CA PHE A 251 -5.51 -23.73 1.08
C PHE A 251 -6.27 -24.02 -0.23
N ASN A 252 -5.82 -25.03 -0.99
CA ASN A 252 -6.32 -25.44 -2.30
C ASN A 252 -6.13 -24.42 -3.44
N ILE A 253 -5.42 -23.32 -3.22
CA ILE A 253 -5.11 -22.33 -4.24
C ILE A 253 -3.62 -22.39 -4.58
N ALA A 254 -3.30 -22.40 -5.89
CA ALA A 254 -1.94 -22.36 -6.36
C ALA A 254 -1.32 -20.97 -6.09
N TYR A 255 -0.17 -20.94 -5.42
CA TYR A 255 0.51 -19.68 -5.16
C TYR A 255 1.30 -19.21 -6.39
N ALA A 256 1.28 -17.90 -6.63
CA ALA A 256 2.02 -17.29 -7.72
C ALA A 256 3.52 -17.20 -7.41
N GLN A 257 4.35 -17.60 -8.38
CA GLN A 257 5.80 -17.52 -8.29
C GLN A 257 6.36 -16.76 -9.49
N TYR A 258 6.93 -15.57 -9.23
CA TYR A 258 7.47 -14.69 -10.26
C TYR A 258 8.53 -13.74 -9.68
N ALA A 259 9.31 -13.15 -10.58
CA ALA A 259 10.17 -12.00 -10.31
C ALA A 259 9.74 -10.83 -11.19
N LYS A 260 9.78 -9.63 -10.65
CA LYS A 260 9.42 -8.40 -11.35
C LYS A 260 10.43 -7.30 -11.03
N PHE A 261 10.82 -6.54 -12.05
CA PHE A 261 11.75 -5.42 -11.95
C PHE A 261 11.22 -4.25 -12.75
N ASP A 262 11.14 -3.09 -12.13
CA ASP A 262 10.66 -1.84 -12.74
C ASP A 262 11.65 -0.72 -12.48
N VAL A 263 11.91 0.09 -13.50
CA VAL A 263 12.68 1.33 -13.39
C VAL A 263 11.92 2.44 -14.09
N ASP A 264 11.72 3.53 -13.41
CA ASP A 264 11.15 4.77 -13.93
C ASP A 264 12.16 5.91 -13.75
N TYR A 265 12.34 6.71 -14.78
CA TYR A 265 13.15 7.92 -14.76
C TYR A 265 12.33 9.10 -15.25
N THR A 266 12.41 10.18 -14.54
CA THR A 266 11.78 11.45 -14.91
C THR A 266 12.82 12.56 -14.83
N HIS A 267 12.88 13.40 -15.87
CA HIS A 267 13.74 14.57 -15.92
C HIS A 267 12.91 15.81 -16.22
N LEU A 268 13.09 16.86 -15.42
CA LEU A 268 12.41 18.14 -15.56
C LEU A 268 13.37 19.19 -16.15
N MET A 269 13.13 19.57 -17.39
CA MET A 269 13.82 20.69 -18.04
C MET A 269 13.02 21.97 -17.85
N GLN A 270 13.51 22.88 -17.04
CA GLN A 270 12.90 24.19 -16.87
C GLN A 270 13.58 25.22 -17.77
N PHE A 271 12.85 25.75 -18.77
CA PHE A 271 13.37 26.73 -19.72
C PHE A 271 13.26 28.15 -19.16
N ASP A 272 12.14 28.46 -18.51
CA ASP A 272 11.86 29.72 -17.86
C ASP A 272 10.85 29.57 -16.72
N LYS A 273 10.40 30.69 -16.11
CA LYS A 273 9.43 30.68 -14.99
C LYS A 273 8.03 30.15 -15.38
N ARG A 274 7.72 30.07 -16.69
CA ARG A 274 6.40 29.68 -17.18
C ARG A 274 6.42 28.40 -18.02
N ASN A 275 7.58 28.01 -18.52
CA ASN A 275 7.73 26.89 -19.47
C ASN A 275 8.66 25.84 -18.89
N ALA A 276 8.17 24.60 -18.82
CA ALA A 276 8.95 23.44 -18.44
C ALA A 276 8.56 22.23 -19.29
N LEU A 277 9.50 21.35 -19.53
CA LEU A 277 9.31 20.07 -20.20
C LEU A 277 9.69 18.96 -19.23
N ALA A 278 8.75 18.04 -18.96
CA ALA A 278 9.00 16.82 -18.19
C ALA A 278 9.14 15.64 -19.17
N LEU A 279 10.26 14.95 -19.10
CA LEU A 279 10.51 13.71 -19.82
C LEU A 279 10.36 12.53 -18.85
N HIS A 280 9.65 11.50 -19.26
CA HIS A 280 9.48 10.28 -18.48
C HIS A 280 9.81 9.06 -19.33
N ALA A 281 10.61 8.14 -18.79
CA ALA A 281 10.94 6.86 -19.40
C ALA A 281 10.79 5.76 -18.34
N GLY A 282 10.13 4.67 -18.70
CA GLY A 282 9.92 3.51 -17.84
C GLY A 282 10.23 2.21 -18.55
N ILE A 283 10.85 1.28 -17.83
CA ILE A 283 11.09 -0.09 -18.26
C ILE A 283 10.65 -1.02 -17.15
N GLY A 284 9.89 -2.05 -17.51
CA GLY A 284 9.48 -3.11 -16.62
C GLY A 284 9.64 -4.49 -17.23
N VAL A 285 10.15 -5.42 -16.45
CA VAL A 285 10.29 -6.83 -16.82
C VAL A 285 9.69 -7.69 -15.72
N ALA A 286 8.86 -8.65 -16.10
CA ALA A 286 8.27 -9.61 -15.20
C ALA A 286 8.38 -11.03 -15.78
N TYR A 287 8.82 -11.97 -14.95
CA TYR A 287 9.07 -13.35 -15.38
C TYR A 287 8.44 -14.34 -14.40
N PRO A 288 7.43 -15.13 -14.82
CA PRO A 288 6.89 -16.24 -14.05
C PRO A 288 7.84 -17.44 -14.11
N TYR A 289 7.95 -18.17 -13.00
CA TYR A 289 8.77 -19.38 -12.91
C TYR A 289 8.25 -20.34 -11.83
N GLY A 290 8.83 -21.53 -11.78
CA GLY A 290 8.55 -22.51 -10.73
C GLY A 290 7.09 -22.96 -10.69
N ASN A 291 6.34 -22.49 -9.70
CA ASN A 291 4.94 -22.85 -9.51
C ASN A 291 3.97 -22.13 -10.48
N SER A 292 4.45 -21.14 -11.21
CA SER A 292 3.62 -20.34 -12.13
C SER A 292 4.14 -20.44 -13.55
N THR A 293 3.26 -20.75 -14.49
CA THR A 293 3.54 -20.72 -15.94
C THR A 293 3.20 -19.36 -16.56
N VAL A 294 2.29 -18.62 -15.91
CA VAL A 294 1.77 -17.33 -16.37
C VAL A 294 1.81 -16.35 -15.21
N LEU A 295 2.08 -15.08 -15.52
CA LEU A 295 2.04 -14.01 -14.53
C LEU A 295 0.61 -13.73 -14.10
N PRO A 296 0.35 -13.55 -12.78
CA PRO A 296 -0.96 -13.11 -12.31
C PRO A 296 -1.42 -11.85 -13.04
N PHE A 297 -2.71 -11.79 -13.34
CA PHE A 297 -3.27 -10.69 -14.12
C PHE A 297 -2.99 -9.31 -13.51
N GLU A 298 -3.06 -9.17 -12.20
CA GLU A 298 -2.78 -7.93 -11.47
C GLU A 298 -1.32 -7.47 -11.56
N LYS A 299 -0.42 -8.36 -11.99
CA LYS A 299 1.03 -8.10 -12.09
C LYS A 299 1.53 -7.88 -13.52
N ARG A 300 0.66 -8.07 -14.50
CA ARG A 300 0.97 -7.84 -15.92
C ARG A 300 1.06 -6.35 -16.21
N TYR A 301 1.93 -5.99 -17.12
CA TYR A 301 1.96 -4.65 -17.68
C TYR A 301 0.83 -4.47 -18.67
N PHE A 302 0.31 -3.28 -18.75
CA PHE A 302 -0.71 -2.90 -19.71
C PHE A 302 -0.52 -1.44 -20.10
N SER A 303 -1.12 -1.06 -21.22
CA SER A 303 -1.18 0.31 -21.71
C SER A 303 -2.64 0.69 -21.98
N GLY A 304 -2.90 1.99 -22.16
CA GLY A 304 -4.25 2.54 -22.22
C GLY A 304 -4.79 3.08 -20.89
N GLY A 305 -5.85 3.88 -20.98
CA GLY A 305 -6.50 4.53 -19.85
C GLY A 305 -5.96 5.92 -19.54
N ALA A 306 -6.61 6.59 -18.59
CA ALA A 306 -6.42 8.02 -18.28
C ALA A 306 -4.98 8.41 -17.89
N ASN A 307 -4.23 7.51 -17.30
CA ASN A 307 -2.86 7.74 -16.83
C ASN A 307 -1.77 7.22 -17.79
N SER A 308 -2.15 6.73 -18.97
CA SER A 308 -1.24 6.21 -19.97
C SER A 308 -1.63 6.78 -21.34
N VAL A 309 -2.12 5.98 -22.28
CA VAL A 309 -2.57 6.42 -23.59
C VAL A 309 -4.08 6.71 -23.53
N ARG A 310 -4.46 7.97 -23.35
CA ARG A 310 -5.84 8.39 -23.04
C ARG A 310 -6.87 8.09 -24.13
N GLY A 311 -6.43 7.91 -25.37
CA GLY A 311 -7.33 7.60 -26.49
C GLY A 311 -7.82 6.15 -26.53
N TRP A 312 -7.34 5.32 -25.60
CA TRP A 312 -7.63 3.89 -25.53
C TRP A 312 -8.15 3.55 -24.14
N GLY A 313 -9.07 2.63 -24.06
CA GLY A 313 -9.50 2.07 -22.79
C GLY A 313 -8.36 1.33 -22.07
N VAL A 314 -8.55 1.06 -20.79
CA VAL A 314 -7.56 0.32 -20.00
C VAL A 314 -7.38 -1.07 -20.59
N ARG A 315 -6.15 -1.42 -21.00
CA ARG A 315 -5.78 -2.71 -21.60
C ARG A 315 -6.35 -2.97 -23.01
N GLU A 316 -6.71 -1.96 -23.74
CA GLU A 316 -7.18 -2.07 -25.11
C GLU A 316 -6.05 -1.94 -26.15
N LEU A 317 -4.84 -1.66 -25.71
CA LEU A 317 -3.63 -1.61 -26.53
C LEU A 317 -2.85 -2.91 -26.42
#